data_7fbb2a1dcec7e3f6e16aee2395129756
#
_entry.id   7fbb2a1dcec7e3f6e16aee2395129756
#
_cell.length_a   1.000
_cell.length_b   1.000
_cell.length_c   1.000
_cell.angle_alpha   90.00
_cell.angle_beta   90.00
_cell.angle_gamma   90.00
#
_symmetry.space_group_name_H-M   'P 1'
#
loop_
_entity.id
_entity.type
_entity.pdbx_description
1 polymer ?
#
loop_
_entity_poly.entity_id
_entity_poly.type
_entity_poly.pdbx_seq_one_letter_code
_entity_poly.pdbx_strand_id
1 'polypeptide(L)'
;MVGFLVHHLTLPVSTRTNYILVDFENVQPHDIGLLKGGPFKVKIFLGPNQSKIPVSLASALQSLGDNAEYISLETAGSNALDFHIAYYIGVLSSSEPNAFFHVISKDTGFDALMKYLKGRKIFALRSTCIADIPYFKPALPAAPEAQVDAVIVDLVRRKASKPRTQKTLLSTLHALFKKELSEQQLAALLAALCHRGVVRIEGSKVSYSMPAGA
;
A
#
# COMPACT_ATOMS: atom_id res chain seq x y z
N MET A 1 -40.38 -26.44 -22.72
CA MET A 1 -39.92 -25.31 -21.89
C MET A 1 -38.59 -25.73 -21.26
N VAL A 2 -37.48 -25.41 -21.91
CA VAL A 2 -36.13 -25.85 -21.49
C VAL A 2 -35.47 -24.64 -20.84
N GLY A 3 -35.31 -24.71 -19.51
CA GLY A 3 -34.66 -23.68 -18.72
C GLY A 3 -33.15 -23.71 -18.94
N PHE A 4 -32.59 -22.68 -19.55
CA PHE A 4 -31.13 -22.46 -19.61
C PHE A 4 -30.64 -22.01 -18.25
N LEU A 5 -29.94 -22.91 -17.56
CA LEU A 5 -29.18 -22.61 -16.34
C LEU A 5 -27.91 -21.89 -16.77
N VAL A 6 -27.92 -20.56 -16.66
CA VAL A 6 -26.70 -19.75 -16.88
C VAL A 6 -25.80 -19.96 -15.67
N HIS A 7 -24.82 -20.86 -15.79
CA HIS A 7 -23.71 -20.93 -14.84
C HIS A 7 -22.87 -19.66 -15.03
N HIS A 8 -22.99 -18.71 -14.11
CA HIS A 8 -21.99 -17.68 -13.93
C HIS A 8 -20.69 -18.36 -13.48
N LEU A 9 -19.83 -18.66 -14.44
CA LEU A 9 -18.42 -18.92 -14.18
C LEU A 9 -17.79 -17.60 -13.69
N THR A 10 -17.87 -17.37 -12.39
CA THR A 10 -16.95 -16.42 -11.74
C THR A 10 -15.57 -17.04 -11.81
N LEU A 11 -14.76 -16.61 -12.78
CA LEU A 11 -13.33 -16.89 -12.77
C LEU A 11 -12.78 -16.45 -11.41
N PRO A 12 -12.00 -17.30 -10.71
CA PRO A 12 -11.39 -16.89 -9.47
C PRO A 12 -10.54 -15.66 -9.76
N VAL A 13 -10.89 -14.52 -9.14
CA VAL A 13 -9.99 -13.37 -9.09
C VAL A 13 -8.72 -13.92 -8.47
N SER A 14 -7.64 -14.03 -9.26
CA SER A 14 -6.33 -14.42 -8.77
C SER A 14 -5.94 -13.42 -7.67
N THR A 15 -6.23 -13.78 -6.43
CA THR A 15 -5.90 -12.95 -5.29
C THR A 15 -4.38 -12.99 -5.15
N ARG A 16 -3.76 -11.84 -5.40
CA ARG A 16 -2.32 -11.64 -5.25
C ARG A 16 -1.88 -12.05 -3.84
N THR A 17 -0.85 -12.89 -3.72
CA THR A 17 -0.25 -13.20 -2.43
C THR A 17 0.37 -11.93 -1.82
N ASN A 18 0.06 -11.67 -0.57
CA ASN A 18 0.63 -10.57 0.21
C ASN A 18 1.58 -11.15 1.27
N TYR A 19 2.87 -10.92 1.11
CA TYR A 19 3.87 -11.28 2.10
C TYR A 19 4.00 -10.19 3.14
N ILE A 20 3.83 -10.54 4.41
CA ILE A 20 4.00 -9.67 5.57
C ILE A 20 5.34 -10.03 6.21
N LEU A 21 6.33 -9.16 6.03
CA LEU A 21 7.70 -9.37 6.50
C LEU A 21 7.90 -8.47 7.72
N VAL A 22 7.89 -9.04 8.91
CA VAL A 22 7.94 -8.30 10.16
C VAL A 22 9.36 -8.23 10.68
N ASP A 23 9.87 -7.04 10.79
CA ASP A 23 11.09 -6.70 11.50
C ASP A 23 10.79 -6.64 13.01
N PHE A 24 10.99 -7.76 13.70
CA PHE A 24 10.56 -7.91 15.09
C PHE A 24 11.43 -7.14 16.10
N GLU A 25 12.63 -6.73 15.71
CA GLU A 25 13.46 -5.85 16.54
C GLU A 25 12.87 -4.44 16.62
N ASN A 26 12.25 -3.98 15.55
CA ASN A 26 11.66 -2.64 15.45
C ASN A 26 10.16 -2.61 15.77
N VAL A 27 9.42 -3.68 15.47
CA VAL A 27 7.96 -3.70 15.62
C VAL A 27 7.49 -5.05 16.17
N GLN A 28 6.79 -5.02 17.30
CA GLN A 28 6.06 -6.16 17.82
C GLN A 28 4.58 -6.01 17.48
N PRO A 29 4.08 -6.69 16.42
CA PRO A 29 2.72 -6.48 15.95
C PRO A 29 1.69 -7.06 16.93
N HIS A 30 0.64 -6.28 17.21
CA HIS A 30 -0.49 -6.70 18.04
C HIS A 30 -1.73 -7.02 17.21
N ASP A 31 -1.68 -6.71 15.90
CA ASP A 31 -2.80 -6.71 14.96
C ASP A 31 -2.74 -7.87 13.94
N ILE A 32 -1.99 -8.94 14.24
CA ILE A 32 -1.86 -10.16 13.41
C ILE A 32 -3.23 -10.77 13.05
N GLY A 33 -4.20 -10.66 13.96
CA GLY A 33 -5.56 -11.17 13.73
C GLY A 33 -6.25 -10.62 12.47
N LEU A 34 -5.86 -9.44 12.01
CA LEU A 34 -6.37 -8.84 10.77
C LEU A 34 -6.03 -9.66 9.52
N LEU A 35 -4.99 -10.50 9.57
CA LEU A 35 -4.50 -11.28 8.44
C LEU A 35 -5.30 -12.57 8.23
N LYS A 36 -6.11 -12.98 9.21
CA LYS A 36 -6.83 -14.26 9.19
C LYS A 36 -7.83 -14.32 8.02
N GLY A 37 -7.76 -15.40 7.26
CA GLY A 37 -8.66 -15.64 6.12
C GLY A 37 -8.38 -14.82 4.87
N GLY A 38 -7.36 -13.94 4.90
CA GLY A 38 -6.91 -13.19 3.74
C GLY A 38 -5.76 -13.87 2.96
N PRO A 39 -5.36 -13.33 1.82
CA PRO A 39 -4.29 -13.87 0.98
C PRO A 39 -2.90 -13.47 1.51
N PHE A 40 -2.63 -13.74 2.78
CA PHE A 40 -1.42 -13.31 3.47
C PHE A 40 -0.51 -14.49 3.82
N LYS A 41 0.79 -14.29 3.63
CA LYS A 41 1.87 -15.15 4.15
C LYS A 41 2.77 -14.32 5.05
N VAL A 42 2.92 -14.72 6.30
CA VAL A 42 3.61 -13.95 7.35
C VAL A 42 4.98 -14.56 7.65
N LYS A 43 6.00 -13.72 7.68
CA LYS A 43 7.35 -14.09 8.10
C LYS A 43 7.79 -13.12 9.19
N ILE A 44 8.04 -13.66 10.39
CA ILE A 44 8.52 -12.89 11.55
C ILE A 44 10.04 -13.07 11.62
N PHE A 45 10.79 -12.01 11.34
CA PHE A 45 12.24 -12.03 11.43
C PHE A 45 12.68 -11.71 12.86
N LEU A 46 13.40 -12.63 13.47
CA LEU A 46 13.88 -12.56 14.84
C LEU A 46 15.39 -12.42 14.85
N GLY A 47 15.89 -11.38 15.49
CA GLY A 47 17.33 -11.25 15.75
C GLY A 47 17.83 -12.29 16.74
N PRO A 48 19.16 -12.54 16.81
CA PRO A 48 19.74 -13.61 17.64
C PRO A 48 19.52 -13.40 19.16
N ASN A 49 19.24 -12.16 19.58
CA ASN A 49 18.96 -11.82 20.97
C ASN A 49 17.45 -11.91 21.33
N GLN A 50 16.62 -12.26 20.37
CA GLN A 50 15.16 -12.33 20.53
C GLN A 50 14.74 -13.74 20.99
N SER A 51 14.99 -14.06 22.25
CA SER A 51 14.70 -15.38 22.81
C SER A 51 13.28 -15.56 23.35
N LYS A 52 12.47 -14.48 23.35
CA LYS A 52 11.10 -14.48 23.89
C LYS A 52 10.12 -13.83 22.93
N ILE A 53 8.95 -14.42 22.80
CA ILE A 53 7.84 -13.89 22.03
C ILE A 53 6.61 -13.82 22.96
N PRO A 54 5.79 -12.76 22.89
CA PRO A 54 4.53 -12.71 23.64
C PRO A 54 3.63 -13.88 23.27
N VAL A 55 3.04 -14.54 24.25
CA VAL A 55 2.13 -15.69 24.04
C VAL A 55 0.95 -15.29 23.13
N SER A 56 0.45 -14.07 23.27
CA SER A 56 -0.63 -13.54 22.41
C SER A 56 -0.22 -13.51 20.93
N LEU A 57 1.01 -13.11 20.63
CA LEU A 57 1.54 -13.10 19.26
C LEU A 57 1.72 -14.53 18.74
N ALA A 58 2.30 -15.42 19.55
CA ALA A 58 2.48 -16.83 19.18
C ALA A 58 1.14 -17.49 18.86
N SER A 59 0.11 -17.29 19.70
CA SER A 59 -1.24 -17.82 19.47
C SER A 59 -1.89 -17.24 18.21
N ALA A 60 -1.71 -15.96 17.95
CA ALA A 60 -2.24 -15.32 16.75
C ALA A 60 -1.58 -15.89 15.47
N LEU A 61 -0.25 -16.06 15.46
CA LEU A 61 0.48 -16.64 14.33
C LEU A 61 0.11 -18.12 14.13
N GLN A 62 -0.02 -18.90 15.22
CA GLN A 62 -0.45 -20.28 15.13
C GLN A 62 -1.82 -20.44 14.46
N SER A 63 -2.73 -19.45 14.64
CA SER A 63 -4.04 -19.46 13.99
C SER A 63 -3.98 -19.27 12.46
N LEU A 64 -2.84 -18.85 11.91
CA LEU A 64 -2.60 -18.71 10.46
C LEU A 64 -2.07 -20.02 9.83
N GLY A 65 -1.71 -21.03 10.65
CA GLY A 65 -1.18 -22.31 10.17
C GLY A 65 0.06 -22.15 9.30
N ASP A 66 0.09 -22.83 8.16
CA ASP A 66 1.22 -22.82 7.21
C ASP A 66 1.47 -21.46 6.56
N ASN A 67 0.61 -20.48 6.78
CA ASN A 67 0.79 -19.12 6.27
C ASN A 67 1.64 -18.25 7.21
N ALA A 68 2.18 -18.77 8.30
CA ALA A 68 3.04 -18.03 9.20
C ALA A 68 4.26 -18.84 9.61
N GLU A 69 5.43 -18.19 9.58
CA GLU A 69 6.67 -18.80 10.04
C GLU A 69 7.56 -17.78 10.76
N TYR A 70 8.44 -18.30 11.62
CA TYR A 70 9.51 -17.53 12.26
C TYR A 70 10.81 -17.76 11.50
N ILE A 71 11.53 -16.67 11.22
CA ILE A 71 12.86 -16.67 10.62
C ILE A 71 13.84 -16.17 11.70
N SER A 72 14.56 -17.09 12.31
CA SER A 72 15.55 -16.73 13.34
C SER A 72 16.93 -16.56 12.72
N LEU A 73 17.59 -15.44 13.04
CA LEU A 73 18.98 -15.20 12.67
C LEU A 73 19.91 -15.84 13.71
N GLU A 74 20.96 -16.52 13.25
CA GLU A 74 21.93 -17.18 14.13
C GLU A 74 23.03 -16.20 14.60
N THR A 75 23.34 -15.19 13.80
CA THR A 75 24.44 -14.24 14.06
C THR A 75 23.97 -12.82 14.14
N ALA A 76 24.50 -12.10 15.15
CA ALA A 76 24.29 -10.67 15.29
C ALA A 76 25.16 -9.89 14.30
N GLY A 77 24.66 -8.76 13.82
CA GLY A 77 25.38 -7.84 12.97
C GLY A 77 24.57 -6.57 12.73
N SER A 78 25.24 -5.48 12.40
CA SER A 78 24.56 -4.24 12.02
C SER A 78 23.70 -4.50 10.78
N ASN A 79 22.41 -4.16 10.84
CA ASN A 79 21.43 -4.33 9.76
C ASN A 79 21.29 -5.80 9.28
N ALA A 80 21.70 -6.79 10.11
CA ALA A 80 21.63 -8.19 9.70
C ALA A 80 20.20 -8.61 9.35
N LEU A 81 19.22 -8.16 10.12
CA LEU A 81 17.82 -8.46 9.90
C LEU A 81 17.30 -7.82 8.61
N ASP A 82 17.73 -6.59 8.31
CA ASP A 82 17.33 -5.88 7.08
C ASP A 82 17.84 -6.59 5.83
N PHE A 83 19.09 -7.10 5.87
CA PHE A 83 19.64 -7.89 4.77
C PHE A 83 18.88 -9.21 4.56
N HIS A 84 18.45 -9.87 5.63
CA HIS A 84 17.61 -11.06 5.52
C HIS A 84 16.25 -10.76 4.92
N ILE A 85 15.58 -9.68 5.36
CA ILE A 85 14.31 -9.24 4.77
C ILE A 85 14.49 -8.94 3.28
N ALA A 86 15.54 -8.19 2.91
CA ALA A 86 15.84 -7.87 1.52
C ALA A 86 16.10 -9.14 0.67
N TYR A 87 16.86 -10.10 1.22
CA TYR A 87 17.13 -11.40 0.59
C TYR A 87 15.82 -12.17 0.33
N TYR A 88 14.95 -12.28 1.34
CA TYR A 88 13.65 -12.96 1.20
C TYR A 88 12.75 -12.30 0.16
N ILE A 89 12.72 -10.96 0.08
CA ILE A 89 11.99 -10.27 -1.00
C ILE A 89 12.54 -10.69 -2.36
N GLY A 90 13.87 -10.74 -2.52
CA GLY A 90 14.51 -11.15 -3.77
C GLY A 90 14.14 -12.57 -4.18
N VAL A 91 14.27 -13.53 -3.25
CA VAL A 91 13.95 -14.95 -3.50
C VAL A 91 12.47 -15.13 -3.83
N LEU A 92 11.59 -14.58 -2.99
CA LEU A 92 10.14 -14.74 -3.15
C LEU A 92 9.61 -14.03 -4.40
N SER A 93 10.17 -12.89 -4.77
CA SER A 93 9.77 -12.19 -6.00
C SER A 93 10.17 -12.96 -7.27
N SER A 94 11.18 -13.82 -7.20
CA SER A 94 11.55 -14.69 -8.33
C SER A 94 10.58 -15.85 -8.50
N SER A 95 10.07 -16.41 -7.40
CA SER A 95 9.10 -17.52 -7.44
C SER A 95 7.65 -17.04 -7.64
N GLU A 96 7.29 -15.90 -7.07
CA GLU A 96 5.96 -15.29 -7.17
C GLU A 96 6.05 -13.84 -7.69
N PRO A 97 6.26 -13.60 -8.99
CA PRO A 97 6.53 -12.25 -9.54
C PRO A 97 5.41 -11.24 -9.31
N ASN A 98 4.18 -11.73 -9.09
CA ASN A 98 3.01 -10.89 -8.83
C ASN A 98 2.74 -10.67 -7.34
N ALA A 99 3.55 -11.22 -6.44
CA ALA A 99 3.35 -11.03 -5.01
C ALA A 99 3.53 -9.56 -4.60
N PHE A 100 2.95 -9.20 -3.45
CA PHE A 100 3.14 -7.90 -2.83
C PHE A 100 3.84 -8.08 -1.48
N PHE A 101 4.90 -7.33 -1.26
CA PHE A 101 5.71 -7.40 -0.04
C PHE A 101 5.42 -6.21 0.87
N HIS A 102 5.01 -6.48 2.10
CA HIS A 102 4.77 -5.47 3.13
C HIS A 102 5.81 -5.63 4.22
N VAL A 103 6.79 -4.75 4.27
CA VAL A 103 7.76 -4.70 5.35
C VAL A 103 7.15 -3.94 6.52
N ILE A 104 7.02 -4.60 7.67
CA ILE A 104 6.50 -3.99 8.89
C ILE A 104 7.69 -3.61 9.76
N SER A 105 8.08 -2.34 9.68
CA SER A 105 9.19 -1.75 10.43
C SER A 105 9.02 -0.25 10.58
N LYS A 106 9.53 0.31 11.68
CA LYS A 106 9.66 1.75 11.89
C LYS A 106 10.94 2.30 11.28
N ASP A 107 11.88 1.43 10.89
CA ASP A 107 13.14 1.85 10.29
C ASP A 107 12.92 2.40 8.88
N THR A 108 13.26 3.67 8.71
CA THR A 108 13.19 4.37 7.42
C THR A 108 14.29 3.96 6.45
N GLY A 109 15.31 3.22 6.90
CA GLY A 109 16.33 2.63 6.05
C GLY A 109 15.76 1.76 4.92
N PHE A 110 14.64 1.09 5.18
CA PHE A 110 13.91 0.34 4.17
C PHE A 110 13.33 1.19 3.02
N ASP A 111 13.16 2.51 3.19
CA ASP A 111 12.55 3.36 2.15
C ASP A 111 13.42 3.42 0.88
N ALA A 112 14.75 3.34 1.03
CA ALA A 112 15.68 3.24 -0.09
C ALA A 112 15.49 1.91 -0.86
N LEU A 113 15.33 0.80 -0.13
CA LEU A 113 15.01 -0.51 -0.71
C LEU A 113 13.67 -0.48 -1.45
N MET A 114 12.61 0.09 -0.85
CA MET A 114 11.29 0.21 -1.49
C MET A 114 11.39 0.97 -2.82
N LYS A 115 12.15 2.06 -2.85
CA LYS A 115 12.38 2.84 -4.09
C LYS A 115 13.09 2.01 -5.16
N TYR A 116 14.11 1.24 -4.78
CA TYR A 116 14.85 0.36 -5.69
C TYR A 116 13.96 -0.74 -6.26
N LEU A 117 13.19 -1.43 -5.41
CA LEU A 117 12.28 -2.51 -5.80
C LEU A 117 11.19 -2.01 -6.77
N LYS A 118 10.66 -0.81 -6.53
CA LYS A 118 9.70 -0.17 -7.45
C LYS A 118 10.30 0.01 -8.85
N GLY A 119 11.57 0.41 -8.96
CA GLY A 119 12.28 0.50 -10.24
C GLY A 119 12.43 -0.84 -10.96
N ARG A 120 12.44 -1.95 -10.20
CA ARG A 120 12.48 -3.33 -10.69
C ARG A 120 11.10 -3.93 -10.94
N LYS A 121 10.02 -3.15 -10.78
CA LYS A 121 8.61 -3.60 -10.87
C LYS A 121 8.22 -4.67 -9.84
N ILE A 122 8.95 -4.73 -8.72
CA ILE A 122 8.60 -5.56 -7.57
C ILE A 122 7.70 -4.72 -6.67
N PHE A 123 6.52 -5.25 -6.34
CA PHE A 123 5.54 -4.54 -5.51
C PHE A 123 5.92 -4.68 -4.05
N ALA A 124 6.43 -3.60 -3.46
CA ALA A 124 6.84 -3.58 -2.06
C ALA A 124 6.52 -2.23 -1.41
N LEU A 125 6.11 -2.26 -0.14
CA LEU A 125 5.87 -1.08 0.70
C LEU A 125 6.35 -1.35 2.12
N ARG A 126 6.79 -0.29 2.83
CA ARG A 126 7.00 -0.31 4.27
C ARG A 126 5.79 0.32 4.98
N SER A 127 5.36 -0.29 6.08
CA SER A 127 4.33 0.22 6.98
C SER A 127 4.82 0.11 8.43
N THR A 128 4.32 0.97 9.30
CA THR A 128 4.71 0.97 10.73
C THR A 128 3.94 -0.05 11.55
N CYS A 129 2.79 -0.53 11.05
CA CYS A 129 1.98 -1.60 11.62
C CYS A 129 1.18 -2.30 10.50
N ILE A 130 0.57 -3.44 10.82
CA ILE A 130 -0.22 -4.23 9.85
C ILE A 130 -1.48 -3.47 9.42
N ALA A 131 -2.16 -2.78 10.35
CA ALA A 131 -3.35 -1.99 10.04
C ALA A 131 -3.09 -0.87 9.02
N ASP A 132 -1.83 -0.40 8.89
CA ASP A 132 -1.43 0.62 7.91
C ASP A 132 -1.24 0.09 6.48
N ILE A 133 -1.28 -1.22 6.30
CA ILE A 133 -1.18 -1.83 4.97
C ILE A 133 -2.37 -1.35 4.11
N PRO A 134 -2.13 -0.95 2.85
CA PRO A 134 -3.20 -0.45 1.97
C PRO A 134 -4.38 -1.42 1.79
N TYR A 135 -4.14 -2.72 1.95
CA TYR A 135 -5.17 -3.75 1.89
C TYR A 135 -6.31 -3.55 2.92
N PHE A 136 -5.96 -3.04 4.12
CA PHE A 136 -6.93 -2.80 5.20
C PHE A 136 -7.52 -1.38 5.19
N LYS A 137 -6.95 -0.49 4.38
CA LYS A 137 -7.52 0.84 4.25
C LYS A 137 -8.76 0.76 3.37
N PRO A 138 -9.89 1.35 3.81
CA PRO A 138 -11.08 1.37 2.97
C PRO A 138 -10.70 1.98 1.61
N ALA A 139 -11.17 1.35 0.52
CA ALA A 139 -11.04 1.96 -0.80
C ALA A 139 -11.66 3.36 -0.71
N LEU A 140 -10.89 4.37 -1.12
CA LEU A 140 -11.41 5.73 -1.18
C LEU A 140 -12.69 5.68 -2.04
N PRO A 141 -13.82 6.22 -1.55
CA PRO A 141 -15.02 6.29 -2.37
C PRO A 141 -14.67 6.99 -3.68
N ALA A 142 -15.11 6.44 -4.80
CA ALA A 142 -14.88 7.07 -6.09
C ALA A 142 -15.40 8.51 -6.03
N ALA A 143 -14.56 9.48 -6.42
CA ALA A 143 -15.02 10.86 -6.48
C ALA A 143 -16.12 10.96 -7.55
N PRO A 144 -17.23 11.64 -7.28
CA PRO A 144 -18.26 11.87 -8.27
C PRO A 144 -17.67 12.50 -9.54
N GLU A 145 -18.00 11.97 -10.70
CA GLU A 145 -17.44 12.47 -11.97
C GLU A 145 -17.65 13.96 -12.16
N ALA A 146 -18.83 14.47 -11.79
CA ALA A 146 -19.14 15.89 -11.82
C ALA A 146 -18.17 16.76 -10.98
N GLN A 147 -17.66 16.24 -9.86
CA GLN A 147 -16.67 16.94 -9.06
C GLN A 147 -15.30 16.96 -9.75
N VAL A 148 -14.91 15.84 -10.36
CA VAL A 148 -13.65 15.74 -11.12
C VAL A 148 -13.67 16.71 -12.30
N ASP A 149 -14.77 16.75 -13.05
CA ASP A 149 -14.95 17.64 -14.19
C ASP A 149 -14.94 19.14 -13.78
N ALA A 150 -15.62 19.48 -12.67
CA ALA A 150 -15.58 20.83 -12.11
C ALA A 150 -14.17 21.29 -11.76
N VAL A 151 -13.33 20.37 -11.21
CA VAL A 151 -11.91 20.67 -10.93
C VAL A 151 -11.14 20.89 -12.22
N ILE A 152 -11.35 20.04 -13.24
CA ILE A 152 -10.66 20.19 -14.53
C ILE A 152 -10.98 21.55 -15.14
N VAL A 153 -12.23 21.94 -15.17
CA VAL A 153 -12.66 23.28 -15.67
C VAL A 153 -12.00 24.40 -14.89
N ASP A 154 -11.94 24.33 -13.54
CA ASP A 154 -11.27 25.36 -12.73
C ASP A 154 -9.76 25.41 -13.02
N LEU A 155 -9.10 24.24 -13.13
CA LEU A 155 -7.68 24.15 -13.43
C LEU A 155 -7.35 24.69 -14.84
N VAL A 156 -8.21 24.44 -15.83
CA VAL A 156 -8.07 25.01 -17.19
C VAL A 156 -8.18 26.53 -17.13
N ARG A 157 -9.19 27.06 -16.45
CA ARG A 157 -9.42 28.51 -16.29
C ARG A 157 -8.24 29.23 -15.62
N ARG A 158 -7.51 28.56 -14.71
CA ARG A 158 -6.36 29.14 -13.98
C ARG A 158 -5.12 29.35 -14.85
N LYS A 159 -5.04 28.78 -16.04
CA LYS A 159 -3.89 28.92 -16.96
C LYS A 159 -2.54 28.72 -16.23
N ALA A 160 -1.74 29.79 -16.11
CA ALA A 160 -0.43 29.77 -15.46
C ALA A 160 -0.50 29.79 -13.91
N SER A 161 -1.66 30.14 -13.32
CA SER A 161 -1.85 30.26 -11.86
C SER A 161 -2.26 28.95 -11.18
N LYS A 162 -1.89 27.78 -11.75
CA LYS A 162 -2.17 26.49 -11.15
C LYS A 162 -1.31 26.24 -9.90
N PRO A 163 -1.85 25.54 -8.89
CA PRO A 163 -1.08 25.12 -7.71
C PRO A 163 0.17 24.31 -8.10
N ARG A 164 1.34 24.64 -7.53
CA ARG A 164 2.60 23.96 -7.86
C ARG A 164 2.98 22.85 -6.86
N THR A 165 2.30 22.79 -5.72
CA THR A 165 2.55 21.77 -4.69
C THR A 165 1.27 21.02 -4.35
N GLN A 166 1.42 19.79 -3.86
CA GLN A 166 0.28 18.98 -3.41
C GLN A 166 -0.54 19.70 -2.33
N LYS A 167 0.14 20.36 -1.37
CA LYS A 167 -0.51 21.11 -0.29
C LYS A 167 -1.38 22.25 -0.84
N THR A 168 -0.85 23.04 -1.77
CA THR A 168 -1.60 24.16 -2.38
C THR A 168 -2.72 23.65 -3.29
N LEU A 169 -2.55 22.50 -3.96
CA LEU A 169 -3.61 21.89 -4.74
C LEU A 169 -4.76 21.43 -3.83
N LEU A 170 -4.48 20.70 -2.76
CA LEU A 170 -5.51 20.27 -1.80
C LEU A 170 -6.26 21.47 -1.20
N SER A 171 -5.56 22.54 -0.81
CA SER A 171 -6.20 23.76 -0.33
C SER A 171 -7.10 24.40 -1.39
N THR A 172 -6.70 24.37 -2.66
CA THR A 172 -7.49 24.89 -3.79
C THR A 172 -8.74 24.06 -4.02
N LEU A 173 -8.62 22.71 -3.99
CA LEU A 173 -9.77 21.81 -4.10
C LEU A 173 -10.75 22.03 -2.94
N HIS A 174 -10.24 22.14 -1.72
CA HIS A 174 -11.07 22.40 -0.54
C HIS A 174 -11.82 23.74 -0.64
N ALA A 175 -11.16 24.79 -1.14
CA ALA A 175 -11.79 26.09 -1.38
C ALA A 175 -12.84 26.05 -2.50
N LEU A 176 -12.58 25.31 -3.60
CA LEU A 176 -13.50 25.18 -4.74
C LEU A 176 -14.86 24.59 -4.29
N PHE A 177 -14.83 23.64 -3.36
CA PHE A 177 -16.02 23.01 -2.80
C PHE A 177 -16.42 23.62 -1.44
N LYS A 178 -16.16 24.93 -1.21
CA LYS A 178 -16.58 25.70 -0.03
C LYS A 178 -16.19 25.07 1.32
N LYS A 179 -15.12 24.25 1.32
CA LYS A 179 -14.64 23.48 2.48
C LYS A 179 -15.63 22.41 3.00
N GLU A 180 -16.57 21.96 2.18
CA GLU A 180 -17.56 20.96 2.55
C GLU A 180 -17.06 19.51 2.39
N LEU A 181 -15.95 19.28 1.65
CA LEU A 181 -15.39 17.95 1.45
C LEU A 181 -14.56 17.50 2.66
N SER A 182 -14.78 16.24 3.07
CA SER A 182 -13.93 15.59 4.06
C SER A 182 -12.52 15.31 3.49
N GLU A 183 -11.55 15.04 4.36
CA GLU A 183 -10.19 14.65 3.94
C GLU A 183 -10.20 13.42 3.02
N GLN A 184 -11.07 12.44 3.29
CA GLN A 184 -11.23 11.25 2.46
C GLN A 184 -11.75 11.59 1.06
N GLN A 185 -12.73 12.49 0.96
CA GLN A 185 -13.28 12.94 -0.32
C GLN A 185 -12.25 13.76 -1.12
N LEU A 186 -11.46 14.60 -0.46
CA LEU A 186 -10.37 15.34 -1.10
C LEU A 186 -9.29 14.39 -1.62
N ALA A 187 -8.94 13.35 -0.84
CA ALA A 187 -7.98 12.34 -1.27
C ALA A 187 -8.50 11.53 -2.47
N ALA A 188 -9.79 11.16 -2.46
CA ALA A 188 -10.44 10.46 -3.57
C ALA A 188 -10.44 11.32 -4.86
N LEU A 189 -10.75 12.61 -4.72
CA LEU A 189 -10.77 13.57 -5.82
C LEU A 189 -9.37 13.74 -6.43
N LEU A 190 -8.34 13.85 -5.58
CA LEU A 190 -6.95 13.92 -6.03
C LEU A 190 -6.51 12.64 -6.74
N ALA A 191 -6.88 11.47 -6.19
CA ALA A 191 -6.61 10.18 -6.82
C ALA A 191 -7.28 10.06 -8.19
N ALA A 192 -8.53 10.50 -8.34
CA ALA A 192 -9.25 10.49 -9.61
C ALA A 192 -8.59 11.41 -10.65
N LEU A 193 -8.12 12.59 -10.26
CA LEU A 193 -7.37 13.50 -11.15
C LEU A 193 -6.05 12.89 -11.63
N CYS A 194 -5.35 12.17 -10.73
CA CYS A 194 -4.13 11.46 -11.08
C CYS A 194 -4.42 10.27 -12.03
N HIS A 195 -5.49 9.52 -11.78
CA HIS A 195 -5.90 8.40 -12.62
C HIS A 195 -6.28 8.85 -14.04
N ARG A 196 -6.96 9.99 -14.18
CA ARG A 196 -7.28 10.62 -15.48
C ARG A 196 -6.03 11.23 -16.16
N GLY A 197 -4.86 11.22 -15.52
CA GLY A 197 -3.62 11.79 -16.06
C GLY A 197 -3.60 13.32 -16.09
N VAL A 198 -4.61 13.99 -15.53
CA VAL A 198 -4.71 15.47 -15.48
C VAL A 198 -3.70 16.08 -14.52
N VAL A 199 -3.40 15.34 -13.44
CA VAL A 199 -2.45 15.72 -12.39
C VAL A 199 -1.42 14.62 -12.23
N ARG A 200 -0.14 15.00 -12.14
CA ARG A 200 0.96 14.13 -11.74
C ARG A 200 1.65 14.73 -10.52
N ILE A 201 1.91 13.90 -9.51
CA ILE A 201 2.57 14.30 -8.26
C ILE A 201 3.92 13.58 -8.17
N GLU A 202 5.00 14.38 -8.00
CA GLU A 202 6.36 13.87 -7.81
C GLU A 202 6.94 14.52 -6.54
N GLY A 203 6.98 13.73 -5.45
CA GLY A 203 7.26 14.26 -4.12
C GLY A 203 6.21 15.28 -3.69
N SER A 204 6.61 16.53 -3.45
CA SER A 204 5.70 17.62 -3.12
C SER A 204 5.23 18.42 -4.34
N LYS A 205 5.84 18.23 -5.53
CA LYS A 205 5.56 19.00 -6.75
C LYS A 205 4.39 18.42 -7.52
N VAL A 206 3.63 19.32 -8.15
CA VAL A 206 2.48 18.97 -9.00
C VAL A 206 2.72 19.48 -10.41
N SER A 207 2.51 18.61 -11.38
CA SER A 207 2.48 18.93 -12.82
C SER A 207 1.12 18.59 -13.40
N TYR A 208 0.79 19.19 -14.53
CA TYR A 208 -0.52 19.11 -15.16
C TYR A 208 -0.41 18.72 -16.62
N SER A 209 -1.28 17.80 -17.05
CA SER A 209 -1.51 17.48 -18.46
C SER A 209 -3.00 17.69 -18.74
N MET A 210 -3.32 18.83 -19.36
CA MET A 210 -4.73 19.14 -19.66
C MET A 210 -5.17 18.46 -20.94
N PRO A 211 -6.41 17.94 -21.02
CA PRO A 211 -6.96 17.44 -22.26
C PRO A 211 -7.01 18.57 -23.29
N ALA A 212 -6.57 18.27 -24.51
CA ALA A 212 -6.67 19.21 -25.64
C ALA A 212 -8.16 19.41 -25.96
N GLY A 213 -8.68 20.62 -25.74
CA GLY A 213 -10.04 20.99 -26.13
C GLY A 213 -11.08 21.14 -25.00
N ALA A 214 -10.67 21.45 -23.76
CA ALA A 214 -11.61 21.86 -22.70
C ALA A 214 -11.64 23.38 -22.55
#